data_fbfdc2d7a55a8b1e955b1d3b5f15c5f0
#
_entry.id   fbfdc2d7a55a8b1e955b1d3b5f15c5f0
#
_cell.length_a   1.000
_cell.length_b   1.000
_cell.length_c   1.000
_cell.angle_alpha   90.00
_cell.angle_beta   90.00
_cell.angle_gamma   90.00
#
_symmetry.space_group_name_H-M   'P 1'
#
loop_
_entity.id
_entity.type
_entity.pdbx_description
1 polymer ?
#
loop_
_entity_poly.entity_id
_entity_poly.type
_entity_poly.pdbx_seq_one_letter_code
_entity_poly.pdbx_strand_id
1 'polypeptide(L)'
;MPLALDQKIGTIVWSPLGWGRLTGKIRRGQPLPDTSRLQSKTTVEGGPQVPMEHLYAVVDAIDIIAKETGKTVPQIALNWLLQRPTVTSVIIGARNEEQLQQNLGAIGWQLTPAQIAQLDAASSVPLAYPYWHQRAFTSRNPPPV
;
A
#
# COMPACT_ATOMS: atom_id res chain seq x y z
N MET A 1 7.67 -10.37 -4.58
CA MET A 1 8.62 -9.34 -5.06
C MET A 1 10.02 -9.92 -5.34
N PRO A 2 10.70 -10.69 -4.45
CA PRO A 2 12.07 -11.18 -4.72
C PRO A 2 12.22 -11.94 -6.04
N LEU A 3 11.30 -12.87 -6.35
CA LEU A 3 11.30 -13.60 -7.62
C LEU A 3 11.16 -12.66 -8.83
N ALA A 4 10.30 -11.65 -8.74
CA ALA A 4 10.11 -10.71 -9.84
C ALA A 4 11.37 -9.87 -10.11
N LEU A 5 12.08 -9.48 -9.05
CA LEU A 5 13.38 -8.80 -9.17
C LEU A 5 14.43 -9.73 -9.82
N ASP A 6 14.57 -10.95 -9.31
CA ASP A 6 15.51 -11.94 -9.80
C ASP A 6 15.29 -12.27 -11.28
N GLN A 7 14.05 -12.52 -11.67
CA GLN A 7 13.66 -12.89 -13.03
C GLN A 7 13.39 -11.66 -13.94
N LYS A 8 13.58 -10.42 -13.45
CA LYS A 8 13.32 -9.18 -14.19
C LYS A 8 11.90 -9.11 -14.78
N ILE A 9 10.91 -9.58 -14.00
CA ILE A 9 9.50 -9.60 -14.39
C ILE A 9 8.81 -8.37 -13.79
N GLY A 10 8.08 -7.64 -14.65
CA GLY A 10 7.19 -6.57 -14.21
C GLY A 10 5.94 -7.13 -13.53
N THR A 11 5.46 -6.45 -12.49
CA THR A 11 4.26 -6.83 -11.76
C THR A 11 3.14 -5.81 -11.96
N ILE A 12 1.91 -6.30 -12.14
CA ILE A 12 0.70 -5.49 -12.15
C ILE A 12 -0.03 -5.73 -10.83
N VAL A 13 -0.23 -4.66 -10.05
CA VAL A 13 -0.82 -4.76 -8.71
C VAL A 13 -2.32 -4.61 -8.77
N TRP A 14 -3.03 -5.65 -8.32
CA TRP A 14 -4.48 -5.64 -8.14
C TRP A 14 -4.86 -5.15 -6.73
N SER A 15 -6.03 -4.47 -6.63
CA SER A 15 -6.55 -3.89 -5.37
C SER A 15 -5.55 -2.98 -4.63
N PRO A 16 -4.93 -2.00 -5.30
CA PRO A 16 -3.83 -1.20 -4.75
C PRO A 16 -4.24 -0.36 -3.52
N LEU A 17 -5.52 -0.08 -3.33
CA LEU A 17 -6.06 0.63 -2.16
C LEU A 17 -6.59 -0.30 -1.07
N GLY A 18 -6.18 -1.59 -1.08
CA GLY A 18 -6.48 -2.53 -0.01
C GLY A 18 -7.97 -2.73 0.26
N TRP A 19 -8.79 -2.91 -0.78
CA TRP A 19 -10.24 -3.07 -0.67
C TRP A 19 -10.94 -1.88 -0.01
N GLY A 20 -10.44 -0.67 -0.26
CA GLY A 20 -10.99 0.57 0.26
C GLY A 20 -10.40 1.02 1.60
N ARG A 21 -9.42 0.30 2.15
CA ARG A 21 -8.73 0.66 3.40
C ARG A 21 -7.93 1.95 3.28
N LEU A 22 -7.30 2.17 2.11
CA LEU A 22 -6.43 3.32 1.82
C LEU A 22 -7.12 4.40 0.96
N THR A 23 -8.43 4.56 1.15
CA THR A 23 -9.22 5.61 0.45
C THR A 23 -9.27 6.94 1.19
N GLY A 24 -8.64 7.03 2.36
CA GLY A 24 -8.67 8.23 3.19
C GLY A 24 -9.91 8.36 4.08
N LYS A 25 -10.81 7.37 4.09
CA LYS A 25 -12.05 7.39 4.86
C LYS A 25 -11.95 6.73 6.24
N ILE A 26 -10.89 5.96 6.48
CA ILE A 26 -10.68 5.22 7.72
C ILE A 26 -9.66 5.97 8.57
N ARG A 27 -10.00 6.27 9.80
CA ARG A 27 -9.17 7.01 10.75
C ARG A 27 -9.30 6.41 12.15
N ARG A 28 -8.22 6.50 12.92
CA ARG A 28 -8.21 6.12 14.32
C ARG A 28 -9.26 6.95 15.10
N GLY A 29 -10.02 6.28 15.96
CA GLY A 29 -11.02 6.91 16.81
C GLY A 29 -12.29 7.40 16.08
N GLN A 30 -12.43 7.10 14.78
CA GLN A 30 -13.64 7.40 14.02
C GLN A 30 -14.40 6.11 13.67
N PRO A 31 -15.73 6.13 13.65
CA PRO A 31 -16.52 5.00 13.18
C PRO A 31 -16.25 4.75 11.70
N LEU A 32 -16.36 3.48 11.28
CA LEU A 32 -16.28 3.14 9.87
C LEU A 32 -17.44 3.80 9.11
N PRO A 33 -17.16 4.50 7.98
CA PRO A 33 -18.24 5.08 7.18
C PRO A 33 -19.19 4.00 6.66
N ASP A 34 -20.50 4.30 6.60
CA ASP A 34 -21.54 3.37 6.10
C ASP A 34 -21.25 2.87 4.67
N THR A 35 -20.58 3.71 3.87
CA THR A 35 -20.15 3.37 2.51
C THR A 35 -18.87 2.54 2.45
N SER A 36 -18.28 2.21 3.60
CA SER A 36 -17.05 1.40 3.65
C SER A 36 -17.35 -0.04 3.25
N ARG A 37 -16.50 -0.60 2.39
CA ARG A 37 -16.57 -2.03 2.07
C ARG A 37 -16.34 -2.92 3.29
N LEU A 38 -15.68 -2.42 4.32
CA LEU A 38 -15.46 -3.15 5.58
C LEU A 38 -16.72 -3.29 6.44
N GLN A 39 -17.81 -2.63 6.09
CA GLN A 39 -19.14 -2.87 6.68
C GLN A 39 -19.79 -4.16 6.15
N SER A 40 -19.38 -4.62 4.98
CA SER A 40 -19.92 -5.85 4.39
C SER A 40 -19.24 -7.09 4.98
N LYS A 41 -20.02 -8.02 5.54
CA LYS A 41 -19.53 -9.31 6.03
C LYS A 41 -18.76 -10.08 4.95
N THR A 42 -19.28 -10.12 3.73
CA THR A 42 -18.63 -10.79 2.59
C THR A 42 -17.25 -10.21 2.28
N THR A 43 -17.09 -8.89 2.41
CA THR A 43 -15.79 -8.23 2.21
C THR A 43 -14.82 -8.53 3.35
N VAL A 44 -15.32 -8.55 4.59
CA VAL A 44 -14.48 -8.83 5.77
C VAL A 44 -14.03 -10.30 5.78
N GLU A 45 -14.93 -11.23 5.48
CA GLU A 45 -14.63 -12.67 5.51
C GLU A 45 -13.81 -13.12 4.29
N GLY A 46 -14.09 -12.57 3.10
CA GLY A 46 -13.39 -12.94 1.86
C GLY A 46 -12.14 -12.12 1.53
N GLY A 47 -11.88 -11.05 2.28
CA GLY A 47 -10.75 -10.16 2.04
C GLY A 47 -9.52 -10.45 2.91
N PRO A 48 -8.40 -9.78 2.63
CA PRO A 48 -7.20 -9.93 3.45
C PRO A 48 -7.47 -9.47 4.88
N GLN A 49 -7.04 -10.29 5.84
CA GLN A 49 -7.13 -9.97 7.26
C GLN A 49 -6.00 -8.99 7.62
N VAL A 50 -6.36 -7.76 7.91
CA VAL A 50 -5.42 -6.71 8.31
C VAL A 50 -5.82 -6.21 9.69
N PRO A 51 -4.95 -6.35 10.71
CA PRO A 51 -5.20 -5.79 12.04
C PRO A 51 -5.47 -4.29 11.96
N MET A 52 -6.52 -3.81 12.60
CA MET A 52 -6.92 -2.40 12.54
C MET A 52 -5.81 -1.46 13.04
N GLU A 53 -5.09 -1.83 14.08
CA GLU A 53 -3.96 -1.05 14.59
C GLU A 53 -2.84 -0.88 13.56
N HIS A 54 -2.55 -1.94 12.79
CA HIS A 54 -1.60 -1.85 11.69
C HIS A 54 -2.11 -0.92 10.57
N LEU A 55 -3.39 -1.03 10.20
CA LEU A 55 -4.00 -0.12 9.24
C LEU A 55 -3.92 1.34 9.70
N TYR A 56 -4.24 1.60 10.98
CA TYR A 56 -4.16 2.96 11.53
C TYR A 56 -2.73 3.50 11.51
N ALA A 57 -1.73 2.70 11.85
CA ALA A 57 -0.33 3.13 11.79
C ALA A 57 0.08 3.53 10.36
N VAL A 58 -0.35 2.77 9.35
CA VAL A 58 -0.10 3.10 7.94
C VAL A 58 -0.81 4.39 7.53
N VAL A 59 -2.09 4.53 7.89
CA VAL A 59 -2.88 5.71 7.54
C VAL A 59 -2.34 6.97 8.24
N ASP A 60 -1.95 6.87 9.51
CA ASP A 60 -1.35 7.98 10.26
C ASP A 60 -0.04 8.44 9.59
N ALA A 61 0.81 7.51 9.12
CA ALA A 61 2.02 7.84 8.37
C ALA A 61 1.72 8.52 7.03
N ILE A 62 0.69 8.04 6.30
CA ILE A 62 0.25 8.66 5.05
C ILE A 62 -0.30 10.07 5.31
N ASP A 63 -1.03 10.30 6.40
CA ASP A 63 -1.59 11.60 6.74
C ASP A 63 -0.52 12.66 7.04
N ILE A 64 0.62 12.27 7.60
CA ILE A 64 1.77 13.16 7.77
C ILE A 64 2.27 13.62 6.39
N ILE A 65 2.51 12.68 5.48
CA ILE A 65 2.98 12.96 4.13
C ILE A 65 1.93 13.76 3.33
N ALA A 66 0.64 13.50 3.54
CA ALA A 66 -0.44 14.24 2.92
C ALA A 66 -0.41 15.73 3.28
N LYS A 67 -0.11 16.05 4.54
CA LYS A 67 0.05 17.44 4.99
C LYS A 67 1.27 18.12 4.38
N GLU A 68 2.36 17.39 4.21
CA GLU A 68 3.60 17.91 3.60
C GLU A 68 3.44 18.18 2.10
N THR A 69 2.76 17.28 1.39
CA THR A 69 2.71 17.26 -0.08
C THR A 69 1.45 17.89 -0.68
N GLY A 70 0.40 18.08 0.13
CA GLY A 70 -0.93 18.44 -0.35
C GLY A 70 -1.64 17.34 -1.14
N LYS A 71 -1.09 16.10 -1.12
CA LYS A 71 -1.67 14.95 -1.82
C LYS A 71 -2.63 14.19 -0.93
N THR A 72 -3.57 13.48 -1.54
CA THR A 72 -4.55 12.68 -0.81
C THR A 72 -3.99 11.30 -0.43
N VAL A 73 -4.61 10.65 0.57
CA VAL A 73 -4.23 9.30 1.02
C VAL A 73 -4.19 8.29 -0.14
N PRO A 74 -5.20 8.18 -1.01
CA PRO A 74 -5.13 7.26 -2.14
C PRO A 74 -4.01 7.61 -3.13
N GLN A 75 -3.76 8.90 -3.38
CA GLN A 75 -2.66 9.32 -4.26
C GLN A 75 -1.30 8.89 -3.73
N ILE A 76 -1.06 9.06 -2.43
CA ILE A 76 0.20 8.65 -1.78
C ILE A 76 0.36 7.14 -1.80
N ALA A 77 -0.71 6.39 -1.47
CA ALA A 77 -0.69 4.93 -1.48
C ALA A 77 -0.40 4.36 -2.89
N LEU A 78 -1.04 4.91 -3.92
CA LEU A 78 -0.81 4.52 -5.31
C LEU A 78 0.60 4.91 -5.78
N ASN A 79 1.07 6.11 -5.44
CA ASN A 79 2.41 6.59 -5.79
C ASN A 79 3.50 5.72 -5.14
N TRP A 80 3.32 5.33 -3.86
CA TRP A 80 4.23 4.40 -3.18
C TRP A 80 4.35 3.06 -3.90
N LEU A 81 3.22 2.49 -4.38
CA LEU A 81 3.23 1.26 -5.17
C LEU A 81 3.97 1.43 -6.49
N LEU A 82 3.69 2.52 -7.23
CA LEU A 82 4.31 2.79 -8.53
C LEU A 82 5.83 3.00 -8.45
N GLN A 83 6.36 3.31 -7.28
CA GLN A 83 7.80 3.43 -7.04
C GLN A 83 8.47 2.14 -6.57
N ARG A 84 7.74 1.01 -6.49
CA ARG A 84 8.37 -0.28 -6.18
C ARG A 84 9.14 -0.83 -7.39
N PRO A 85 10.33 -1.43 -7.17
CA PRO A 85 11.25 -1.80 -8.26
C PRO A 85 10.66 -2.72 -9.33
N THR A 86 9.63 -3.52 -8.98
CA THR A 86 9.02 -4.47 -9.93
C THR A 86 7.64 -4.04 -10.40
N VAL A 87 7.06 -2.99 -9.82
CA VAL A 87 5.70 -2.57 -10.19
C VAL A 87 5.74 -1.75 -11.47
N THR A 88 5.13 -2.30 -12.52
CA THR A 88 4.99 -1.63 -13.83
C THR A 88 3.64 -0.92 -13.95
N SER A 89 2.61 -1.40 -13.25
CA SER A 89 1.28 -0.79 -13.30
C SER A 89 0.44 -1.18 -12.07
N VAL A 90 -0.61 -0.41 -11.81
CA VAL A 90 -1.62 -0.70 -10.80
C VAL A 90 -3.01 -0.71 -11.43
N ILE A 91 -3.86 -1.66 -11.01
CA ILE A 91 -5.24 -1.75 -11.48
C ILE A 91 -6.12 -1.00 -10.50
N ILE A 92 -6.53 0.20 -10.89
CA ILE A 92 -7.44 1.05 -10.09
C ILE A 92 -8.89 0.81 -10.48
N GLY A 93 -9.80 1.01 -9.52
CA GLY A 93 -11.24 1.09 -9.75
C GLY A 93 -11.76 2.46 -9.32
N ALA A 94 -12.73 2.99 -10.05
CA ALA A 94 -13.45 4.21 -9.70
C ALA A 94 -14.95 4.00 -9.95
N ARG A 95 -15.79 4.57 -9.07
CA ARG A 95 -17.25 4.52 -9.22
C ARG A 95 -17.81 5.72 -9.97
N ASN A 96 -17.04 6.80 -10.02
CA ASN A 96 -17.38 8.04 -10.68
C ASN A 96 -16.10 8.73 -11.19
N GLU A 97 -16.28 9.77 -11.98
CA GLU A 97 -15.19 10.54 -12.59
C GLU A 97 -14.29 11.20 -11.54
N GLU A 98 -14.84 11.75 -10.48
CA GLU A 98 -14.08 12.39 -9.40
C GLU A 98 -13.07 11.43 -8.77
N GLN A 99 -13.49 10.19 -8.47
CA GLN A 99 -12.60 9.15 -7.95
C GLN A 99 -11.53 8.76 -8.97
N LEU A 100 -11.87 8.72 -10.26
CA LEU A 100 -10.91 8.44 -11.31
C LEU A 100 -9.86 9.56 -11.38
N GLN A 101 -10.26 10.81 -11.42
CA GLN A 101 -9.37 11.97 -11.43
C GLN A 101 -8.47 12.00 -10.18
N GLN A 102 -9.04 11.71 -9.01
CA GLN A 102 -8.29 11.61 -7.77
C GLN A 102 -7.19 10.52 -7.86
N ASN A 103 -7.53 9.34 -8.35
CA ASN A 103 -6.57 8.24 -8.48
C ASN A 103 -5.49 8.56 -9.54
N LEU A 104 -5.87 9.16 -10.67
CA LEU A 104 -4.91 9.61 -11.70
C LEU A 104 -3.95 10.68 -11.18
N GLY A 105 -4.33 11.47 -10.20
CA GLY A 105 -3.44 12.41 -9.51
C GLY A 105 -2.29 11.76 -8.72
N ALA A 106 -2.22 10.42 -8.69
CA ALA A 106 -1.07 9.69 -8.13
C ALA A 106 0.17 9.73 -9.03
N ILE A 107 0.04 10.07 -10.31
CA ILE A 107 1.15 10.16 -11.27
C ILE A 107 1.63 11.60 -11.45
N GLY A 108 2.80 11.77 -12.08
CA GLY A 108 3.37 13.11 -12.38
C GLY A 108 4.15 13.74 -11.23
N TRP A 109 4.38 13.02 -10.14
CA TRP A 109 5.20 13.41 -9.00
C TRP A 109 5.80 12.17 -8.33
N GLN A 110 6.70 12.35 -7.36
CA GLN A 110 7.34 11.24 -6.67
C GLN A 110 7.44 11.53 -5.16
N LEU A 111 7.25 10.49 -4.35
CA LEU A 111 7.63 10.50 -2.95
C LEU A 111 9.15 10.61 -2.83
N THR A 112 9.61 11.35 -1.83
CA THR A 112 11.04 11.40 -1.50
C THR A 112 11.49 10.07 -0.89
N PRO A 113 12.80 9.74 -0.94
CA PRO A 113 13.33 8.55 -0.27
C PRO A 113 12.99 8.48 1.22
N ALA A 114 12.95 9.62 1.92
CA ALA A 114 12.58 9.69 3.33
C ALA A 114 11.09 9.33 3.55
N GLN A 115 10.19 9.83 2.71
CA GLN A 115 8.77 9.50 2.77
C GLN A 115 8.52 8.02 2.43
N ILE A 116 9.24 7.47 1.46
CA ILE A 116 9.19 6.04 1.16
C ILE A 116 9.63 5.21 2.36
N ALA A 117 10.77 5.55 2.99
CA ALA A 117 11.26 4.86 4.16
C ALA A 117 10.29 4.94 5.35
N GLN A 118 9.62 6.08 5.55
CA GLN A 118 8.59 6.25 6.56
C GLN A 118 7.39 5.32 6.32
N LEU A 119 6.91 5.23 5.07
CA LEU A 119 5.81 4.33 4.71
C LEU A 119 6.21 2.86 4.82
N ASP A 120 7.43 2.52 4.42
CA ASP A 120 7.97 1.17 4.53
C ASP A 120 8.05 0.74 6.00
N ALA A 121 8.50 1.63 6.88
CA ALA A 121 8.54 1.36 8.33
C ALA A 121 7.14 1.17 8.92
N ALA A 122 6.18 2.06 8.58
CA ALA A 122 4.81 1.98 9.08
C ALA A 122 4.04 0.75 8.57
N SER A 123 4.33 0.28 7.36
CA SER A 123 3.70 -0.88 6.73
C SER A 123 4.43 -2.19 6.96
N SER A 124 5.56 -2.17 7.66
CA SER A 124 6.37 -3.36 7.91
C SER A 124 5.58 -4.40 8.72
N VAL A 125 5.64 -5.64 8.26
CA VAL A 125 5.10 -6.80 8.98
C VAL A 125 6.22 -7.80 9.25
N PRO A 126 6.18 -8.55 10.37
CA PRO A 126 7.13 -9.61 10.62
C PRO A 126 7.16 -10.60 9.46
N LEU A 127 8.35 -10.93 9.00
CA LEU A 127 8.51 -11.92 7.94
C LEU A 127 8.10 -13.30 8.46
N ALA A 128 7.28 -14.00 7.68
CA ALA A 128 6.96 -15.40 7.94
C ALA A 128 8.18 -16.31 7.66
N TYR A 129 8.22 -17.49 8.29
CA TYR A 129 9.14 -18.55 7.89
C TYR A 129 8.81 -18.98 6.44
N PRO A 130 9.82 -19.19 5.56
CA PRO A 130 11.27 -19.17 5.82
C PRO A 130 11.97 -17.84 5.52
N TYR A 131 11.26 -16.76 5.18
CA TYR A 131 11.86 -15.53 4.66
C TYR A 131 12.78 -14.81 5.65
N TRP A 132 12.44 -14.77 6.94
CA TRP A 132 13.34 -14.20 7.95
C TRP A 132 14.64 -15.01 8.08
N HIS A 133 14.52 -16.34 7.97
CA HIS A 133 15.67 -17.23 8.02
C HIS A 133 16.58 -17.05 6.79
N GLN A 134 15.98 -16.95 5.61
CA GLN A 134 16.72 -16.68 4.37
C GLN A 134 17.51 -15.37 4.43
N ARG A 135 16.93 -14.33 5.00
CA ARG A 135 17.63 -13.05 5.20
C ARG A 135 18.81 -13.12 6.15
N ALA A 136 18.74 -13.99 7.17
CA ALA A 136 19.83 -14.16 8.13
C ALA A 136 21.05 -14.89 7.54
N PHE A 137 20.87 -15.61 6.43
CA PHE A 137 21.91 -16.43 5.78
C PHE A 137 22.14 -16.00 4.32
N THR A 138 22.51 -14.74 4.15
CA THR A 138 22.71 -14.12 2.82
C THR A 138 23.77 -14.80 1.96
N SER A 139 24.75 -15.48 2.57
CA SER A 139 25.75 -16.27 1.84
C SER A 139 25.17 -17.50 1.14
N ARG A 140 24.07 -18.06 1.67
CA ARG A 140 23.38 -19.22 1.10
C ARG A 140 22.16 -18.82 0.24
N ASN A 141 21.56 -17.69 0.57
CA ASN A 141 20.39 -17.13 -0.08
C ASN A 141 20.66 -15.64 -0.37
N PRO A 142 21.48 -15.33 -1.38
CA PRO A 142 21.77 -13.95 -1.71
C PRO A 142 20.45 -13.21 -2.02
N PRO A 143 20.32 -11.94 -1.61
CA PRO A 143 19.18 -11.14 -1.98
C PRO A 143 19.09 -11.02 -3.49
N PRO A 144 17.91 -10.90 -4.07
CA PRO A 144 17.78 -10.63 -5.50
C PRO A 144 18.48 -9.31 -5.83
N VAL A 145 19.21 -9.30 -6.91
CA VAL A 145 19.95 -8.14 -7.44
C VAL A 145 19.01 -7.14 -8.08
#